data_a4cf69827b15750136e74f2362ebda09
#
_entry.id   a4cf69827b15750136e74f2362ebda09
#
_cell.length_a   1.000
_cell.length_b   1.000
_cell.length_c   1.000
_cell.angle_alpha   90.00
_cell.angle_beta   90.00
_cell.angle_gamma   90.00
#
_symmetry.space_group_name_H-M   'P 1'
#
loop_
_entity.id
_entity.type
_entity.pdbx_description
1 polymer ?
#
loop_
_entity_poly.entity_id
_entity_poly.type
_entity_poly.pdbx_seq_one_letter_code
_entity_poly.pdbx_strand_id
1 'polypeptide(L)'
;MNPKKAVFCWSGGKDSAYCLDKVLSEQLYDIKYLLTTINDKYNRISMHGVREKLLEMQTASIGIELLKVPVIEGTNSEYERQMGSVLLKVKSEGIRHVIFGDIFLEDLRVYREKNLEKIGMRGIFLIWKLNTRWLINNFISKGYKTITCCTNDKLGEEWVGREIDGEFVNQLTEKVDPCVENGEFH
;
A
#
# COMPACT_ATOMS: atom_id res chain seq x y z
N MET A 1 2.97 9.86 -25.86
CA MET A 1 4.17 9.23 -25.30
C MET A 1 3.74 7.95 -24.60
N ASN A 2 4.51 6.86 -24.73
CA ASN A 2 4.17 5.65 -23.95
C ASN A 2 4.34 5.93 -22.44
N PRO A 3 3.43 5.43 -21.59
CA PRO A 3 3.53 5.62 -20.17
C PRO A 3 4.84 5.01 -19.63
N LYS A 4 5.42 5.65 -18.62
CA LYS A 4 6.67 5.19 -18.01
C LYS A 4 6.41 3.90 -17.24
N LYS A 5 7.30 2.91 -17.40
CA LYS A 5 7.23 1.68 -16.62
C LYS A 5 7.45 1.94 -15.13
N ALA A 6 6.65 1.29 -14.30
CA ALA A 6 6.75 1.36 -12.85
C ALA A 6 6.48 0.01 -12.17
N VAL A 7 6.96 -0.13 -10.95
CA VAL A 7 6.53 -1.12 -9.97
C VAL A 7 5.67 -0.43 -8.92
N PHE A 8 4.62 -1.09 -8.45
CA PHE A 8 3.70 -0.54 -7.46
C PHE A 8 3.82 -1.33 -6.14
N CYS A 9 4.11 -0.64 -5.04
CA CYS A 9 4.12 -1.23 -3.70
C CYS A 9 2.69 -1.52 -3.24
N TRP A 10 2.35 -2.82 -3.18
CA TRP A 10 1.01 -3.31 -2.90
C TRP A 10 0.90 -3.85 -1.47
N SER A 11 0.06 -3.24 -0.65
CA SER A 11 -0.24 -3.69 0.71
C SER A 11 -1.55 -4.48 0.82
N GLY A 12 -2.38 -4.45 -0.20
CA GLY A 12 -3.73 -5.03 -0.17
C GLY A 12 -4.77 -4.20 0.58
N GLY A 13 -4.35 -3.08 1.19
CA GLY A 13 -5.23 -2.17 1.93
C GLY A 13 -5.90 -1.12 1.03
N LYS A 14 -6.87 -0.38 1.60
CA LYS A 14 -7.70 0.60 0.89
C LYS A 14 -6.89 1.70 0.16
N ASP A 15 -5.84 2.22 0.80
CA ASP A 15 -5.08 3.33 0.24
C ASP A 15 -4.23 2.89 -0.96
N SER A 16 -3.60 1.71 -0.86
CA SER A 16 -2.90 1.14 -2.02
C SER A 16 -3.87 0.78 -3.15
N ALA A 17 -5.07 0.28 -2.83
CA ALA A 17 -6.09 -0.02 -3.83
C ALA A 17 -6.57 1.25 -4.55
N TYR A 18 -6.86 2.31 -3.80
CA TYR A 18 -7.26 3.60 -4.37
C TYR A 18 -6.15 4.23 -5.24
N CYS A 19 -4.91 4.18 -4.76
CA CYS A 19 -3.77 4.70 -5.50
C CYS A 19 -3.54 3.93 -6.81
N LEU A 20 -3.62 2.59 -6.78
CA LEU A 20 -3.48 1.75 -7.95
C LEU A 20 -4.58 2.03 -8.98
N ASP A 21 -5.84 2.11 -8.54
CA ASP A 21 -6.97 2.48 -9.41
C ASP A 21 -6.72 3.81 -10.12
N LYS A 22 -6.26 4.81 -9.38
CA LYS A 22 -5.91 6.12 -9.95
C LYS A 22 -4.83 6.00 -11.03
N VAL A 23 -3.77 5.23 -10.77
CA VAL A 23 -2.68 5.01 -11.74
C VAL A 23 -3.19 4.35 -13.02
N LEU A 24 -4.01 3.31 -12.88
CA LEU A 24 -4.51 2.52 -14.00
C LEU A 24 -5.58 3.28 -14.80
N SER A 25 -6.53 3.90 -14.13
CA SER A 25 -7.61 4.65 -14.79
C SER A 25 -7.13 5.89 -15.53
N GLU A 26 -6.15 6.61 -14.98
CA GLU A 26 -5.55 7.79 -15.60
C GLU A 26 -4.36 7.45 -16.54
N GLN A 27 -4.00 6.17 -16.66
CA GLN A 27 -2.89 5.68 -17.49
C GLN A 27 -1.56 6.42 -17.26
N LEU A 28 -1.31 6.77 -16.00
CA LEU A 28 -0.15 7.59 -15.62
C LEU A 28 1.17 6.82 -15.79
N TYR A 29 1.14 5.52 -15.50
CA TYR A 29 2.28 4.62 -15.57
C TYR A 29 1.87 3.25 -16.12
N ASP A 30 2.81 2.56 -16.75
CA ASP A 30 2.71 1.15 -17.15
C ASP A 30 3.22 0.28 -15.98
N ILE A 31 2.29 -0.22 -15.16
CA ILE A 31 2.61 -1.04 -13.99
C ILE A 31 2.98 -2.45 -14.43
N LYS A 32 4.25 -2.82 -14.24
CA LYS A 32 4.77 -4.13 -14.61
C LYS A 32 4.64 -5.16 -13.51
N TYR A 33 4.78 -4.72 -12.26
CA TYR A 33 4.75 -5.57 -11.09
C TYR A 33 4.03 -4.88 -9.93
N LEU A 34 3.33 -5.68 -9.13
CA LEU A 34 2.98 -5.35 -7.76
C LEU A 34 4.08 -5.90 -6.85
N LEU A 35 4.52 -5.13 -5.87
CA LEU A 35 5.61 -5.49 -4.96
C LEU A 35 5.11 -5.46 -3.53
N THR A 36 5.32 -6.55 -2.80
CA THR A 36 4.94 -6.63 -1.38
C THR A 36 6.03 -7.27 -0.54
N THR A 37 6.02 -6.97 0.76
CA THR A 37 6.89 -7.62 1.74
C THR A 37 6.11 -8.67 2.53
N ILE A 38 6.67 -9.86 2.66
CA ILE A 38 6.05 -11.00 3.32
C ILE A 38 6.92 -11.47 4.47
N ASN A 39 6.31 -11.69 5.61
CA ASN A 39 6.93 -12.41 6.71
C ASN A 39 6.76 -13.91 6.45
N ASP A 40 7.82 -14.57 6.02
CA ASP A 40 7.80 -15.98 5.64
C ASP A 40 7.44 -16.91 6.83
N LYS A 41 7.76 -16.52 8.05
CA LYS A 41 7.46 -17.31 9.25
C LYS A 41 5.95 -17.45 9.49
N TYR A 42 5.19 -16.41 9.14
CA TYR A 42 3.75 -16.35 9.40
C TYR A 42 2.89 -16.40 8.14
N ASN A 43 3.49 -16.40 6.96
CA ASN A 43 2.80 -16.28 5.66
C ASN A 43 1.82 -15.11 5.63
N ARG A 44 2.31 -13.95 6.10
CA ARG A 44 1.54 -12.72 6.22
C ARG A 44 2.30 -11.53 5.65
N ILE A 45 1.55 -10.54 5.17
CA ILE A 45 2.11 -9.26 4.76
C ILE A 45 2.69 -8.57 6.00
N SER A 46 3.89 -8.00 5.86
CA SER A 46 4.61 -7.39 6.99
C SER A 46 3.88 -6.19 7.60
N MET A 47 3.18 -5.38 6.80
CA MET A 47 2.54 -4.14 7.27
C MET A 47 1.19 -4.37 7.96
N HIS A 48 0.32 -5.17 7.37
CA HIS A 48 -1.08 -5.29 7.84
C HIS A 48 -1.43 -6.66 8.40
N GLY A 49 -0.46 -7.58 8.46
CA GLY A 49 -0.71 -8.92 8.96
C GLY A 49 -1.72 -9.74 8.17
N VAL A 50 -2.14 -9.26 7.00
CA VAL A 50 -3.06 -9.97 6.10
C VAL A 50 -2.41 -11.24 5.57
N ARG A 51 -3.20 -12.31 5.45
CA ARG A 51 -2.69 -13.59 4.93
C ARG A 51 -2.23 -13.45 3.49
N GLU A 52 -1.07 -14.00 3.17
CA GLU A 52 -0.45 -13.99 1.84
C GLU A 52 -1.42 -14.48 0.75
N LYS A 53 -2.17 -15.54 1.03
CA LYS A 53 -3.15 -16.08 0.09
C LYS A 53 -4.23 -15.07 -0.34
N LEU A 54 -4.67 -14.19 0.55
CA LEU A 54 -5.62 -13.13 0.19
C LEU A 54 -4.99 -12.11 -0.75
N LEU A 55 -3.73 -11.77 -0.52
CA LEU A 55 -2.99 -10.88 -1.41
C LEU A 55 -2.82 -11.50 -2.81
N GLU A 56 -2.48 -12.78 -2.88
CA GLU A 56 -2.39 -13.51 -4.16
C GLU A 56 -3.72 -13.50 -4.92
N MET A 57 -4.84 -13.69 -4.23
CA MET A 57 -6.17 -13.62 -4.84
C MET A 57 -6.49 -12.22 -5.36
N GLN A 58 -6.14 -11.17 -4.60
CA GLN A 58 -6.30 -9.78 -5.05
C GLN A 58 -5.47 -9.53 -6.32
N THR A 59 -4.19 -9.88 -6.31
CA THR A 59 -3.29 -9.63 -7.45
C THR A 59 -3.66 -10.45 -8.68
N ALA A 60 -4.16 -11.67 -8.51
CA ALA A 60 -4.71 -12.46 -9.59
C ALA A 60 -5.95 -11.78 -10.24
N SER A 61 -6.82 -11.18 -9.42
CA SER A 61 -7.97 -10.42 -9.91
C SER A 61 -7.57 -9.12 -10.62
N ILE A 62 -6.50 -8.47 -10.17
CA ILE A 62 -5.93 -7.26 -10.79
C ILE A 62 -5.26 -7.61 -12.13
N GLY A 63 -4.72 -8.82 -12.27
CA GLY A 63 -4.04 -9.30 -13.47
C GLY A 63 -2.61 -8.76 -13.64
N ILE A 64 -1.97 -8.32 -12.56
CA ILE A 64 -0.58 -7.84 -12.54
C ILE A 64 0.25 -8.78 -11.67
N GLU A 65 1.43 -9.16 -12.16
CA GLU A 65 2.34 -10.09 -11.46
C GLU A 65 2.79 -9.54 -10.11
N LEU A 66 2.77 -10.42 -9.08
CA LEU A 66 3.18 -10.09 -7.73
C LEU A 66 4.64 -10.52 -7.47
N LEU A 67 5.48 -9.55 -7.15
CA LEU A 67 6.82 -9.77 -6.62
C LEU A 67 6.77 -9.76 -5.08
N LYS A 68 7.27 -10.83 -4.47
CA LYS A 68 7.33 -10.99 -3.03
C LYS A 68 8.75 -10.76 -2.53
N VAL A 69 8.89 -9.91 -1.53
CA VAL A 69 10.14 -9.67 -0.82
C VAL A 69 10.05 -10.35 0.53
N PRO A 70 10.78 -11.44 0.77
CA PRO A 70 10.78 -12.09 2.06
C PRO A 70 11.44 -11.17 3.10
N VAL A 71 10.78 -10.98 4.24
CA VAL A 71 11.32 -10.24 5.38
C VAL A 71 11.44 -11.21 6.54
N ILE A 72 12.68 -11.42 6.99
CA ILE A 72 12.97 -12.17 8.20
C ILE A 72 12.93 -11.18 9.35
N GLU A 73 12.24 -11.51 10.45
CA GLU A 73 12.25 -10.71 11.67
C GLU A 73 13.69 -10.47 12.13
N GLY A 74 14.08 -9.23 12.31
CA GLY A 74 15.35 -8.96 12.99
C GLY A 74 16.01 -7.63 12.72
N THR A 75 16.24 -7.21 11.50
CA THR A 75 16.99 -5.97 11.28
C THR A 75 16.54 -5.21 10.03
N ASN A 76 16.54 -3.88 10.13
CA ASN A 76 16.32 -3.00 8.98
C ASN A 76 17.32 -3.29 7.84
N SER A 77 18.53 -3.74 8.16
CA SER A 77 19.57 -4.04 7.17
C SER A 77 19.20 -5.24 6.28
N GLU A 78 18.59 -6.28 6.83
CA GLU A 78 18.15 -7.43 6.05
C GLU A 78 16.98 -7.06 5.14
N TYR A 79 16.01 -6.29 5.65
CA TYR A 79 14.93 -5.73 4.85
C TYR A 79 15.48 -4.91 3.67
N GLU A 80 16.41 -3.99 3.94
CA GLU A 80 17.03 -3.17 2.89
C GLU A 80 17.77 -4.00 1.85
N ARG A 81 18.46 -5.04 2.28
CA ARG A 81 19.19 -5.95 1.39
C ARG A 81 18.24 -6.69 0.45
N GLN A 82 17.18 -7.30 0.98
CA GLN A 82 16.19 -8.06 0.21
C GLN A 82 15.43 -7.15 -0.77
N MET A 83 14.93 -6.02 -0.27
CA MET A 83 14.22 -5.03 -1.09
C MET A 83 15.14 -4.49 -2.20
N GLY A 84 16.38 -4.13 -1.84
CA GLY A 84 17.37 -3.65 -2.79
C GLY A 84 17.66 -4.65 -3.91
N SER A 85 17.79 -5.93 -3.57
CA SER A 85 18.01 -7.01 -4.56
C SER A 85 16.86 -7.09 -5.57
N VAL A 86 15.62 -7.10 -5.10
CA VAL A 86 14.44 -7.16 -5.98
C VAL A 86 14.34 -5.90 -6.84
N LEU A 87 14.56 -4.72 -6.26
CA LEU A 87 14.51 -3.46 -7.00
C LEU A 87 15.62 -3.32 -8.05
N LEU A 88 16.81 -3.86 -7.79
CA LEU A 88 17.89 -3.89 -8.78
C LEU A 88 17.54 -4.81 -9.96
N LYS A 89 16.91 -5.96 -9.71
CA LYS A 89 16.37 -6.82 -10.77
C LYS A 89 15.34 -6.07 -11.62
N VAL A 90 14.34 -5.47 -10.99
CA VAL A 90 13.31 -4.66 -11.66
C VAL A 90 13.94 -3.50 -12.45
N LYS A 91 14.97 -2.86 -11.89
CA LYS A 91 15.73 -1.81 -12.58
C LYS A 91 16.43 -2.31 -13.85
N SER A 92 16.97 -3.53 -13.86
CA SER A 92 17.63 -4.10 -15.05
C SER A 92 16.68 -4.29 -16.22
N GLU A 93 15.35 -4.40 -15.96
CA GLU A 93 14.28 -4.45 -16.96
C GLU A 93 13.85 -3.06 -17.48
N GLY A 94 14.57 -2.01 -17.11
CA GLY A 94 14.30 -0.63 -17.53
C GLY A 94 13.28 0.13 -16.69
N ILE A 95 12.83 -0.44 -15.56
CA ILE A 95 11.89 0.20 -14.63
C ILE A 95 12.67 1.11 -13.69
N ARG A 96 12.23 2.36 -13.54
CA ARG A 96 12.90 3.40 -12.73
C ARG A 96 12.00 4.05 -11.69
N HIS A 97 10.70 3.72 -11.68
CA HIS A 97 9.71 4.33 -10.83
C HIS A 97 9.12 3.29 -9.89
N VAL A 98 9.02 3.64 -8.61
CA VAL A 98 8.36 2.86 -7.56
C VAL A 98 7.21 3.69 -7.02
N ILE A 99 5.99 3.19 -7.12
CA ILE A 99 4.79 3.91 -6.68
C ILE A 99 4.36 3.39 -5.33
N PHE A 100 4.02 4.31 -4.44
CA PHE A 100 3.54 4.04 -3.08
C PHE A 100 2.17 4.65 -2.86
N GLY A 101 1.32 3.92 -2.15
CA GLY A 101 -0.01 4.36 -1.73
C GLY A 101 0.00 5.08 -0.38
N ASP A 102 1.10 5.74 0.00
CA ASP A 102 1.19 6.47 1.25
C ASP A 102 0.49 7.83 1.14
N ILE A 103 -0.26 8.21 2.20
CA ILE A 103 -0.96 9.50 2.29
C ILE A 103 -0.15 10.47 3.15
N PHE A 104 0.43 10.00 4.24
CA PHE A 104 1.24 10.74 5.21
C PHE A 104 2.50 9.93 5.53
N LEU A 105 3.14 10.15 6.66
CA LEU A 105 4.37 9.51 7.11
C LEU A 105 5.62 10.08 6.41
N GLU A 106 5.92 11.33 6.72
CA GLU A 106 7.05 12.06 6.12
C GLU A 106 8.37 11.30 6.30
N ASP A 107 8.63 10.76 7.49
CA ASP A 107 9.88 10.03 7.77
C ASP A 107 10.02 8.77 6.91
N LEU A 108 8.91 8.03 6.71
CA LEU A 108 8.90 6.85 5.86
C LEU A 108 9.11 7.21 4.38
N ARG A 109 8.49 8.29 3.93
CA ARG A 109 8.69 8.81 2.58
C ARG A 109 10.15 9.18 2.34
N VAL A 110 10.73 9.98 3.23
CA VAL A 110 12.15 10.39 3.15
C VAL A 110 13.08 9.17 3.16
N TYR A 111 12.80 8.18 4.01
CA TYR A 111 13.54 6.92 4.06
C TYR A 111 13.48 6.16 2.73
N ARG A 112 12.27 6.02 2.14
CA ARG A 112 12.06 5.36 0.85
C ARG A 112 12.76 6.09 -0.29
N GLU A 113 12.60 7.41 -0.38
CA GLU A 113 13.23 8.24 -1.40
C GLU A 113 14.76 8.12 -1.35
N LYS A 114 15.37 8.22 -0.17
CA LYS A 114 16.82 8.04 0.03
C LYS A 114 17.33 6.67 -0.42
N ASN A 115 16.60 5.60 -0.11
CA ASN A 115 17.02 4.25 -0.49
C ASN A 115 16.87 4.00 -2.00
N LEU A 116 15.83 4.52 -2.62
CA LEU A 116 15.64 4.45 -4.07
C LEU A 116 16.70 5.27 -4.82
N GLU A 117 17.05 6.45 -4.31
CA GLU A 117 18.07 7.31 -4.91
C GLU A 117 19.44 6.63 -4.96
N LYS A 118 19.84 5.91 -3.92
CA LYS A 118 21.09 5.12 -3.88
C LYS A 118 21.22 4.15 -5.06
N ILE A 119 20.10 3.64 -5.55
CA ILE A 119 20.05 2.72 -6.69
C ILE A 119 19.58 3.39 -7.98
N GLY A 120 19.45 4.72 -8.02
CA GLY A 120 19.03 5.49 -9.21
C GLY A 120 17.61 5.19 -9.65
N MET A 121 16.70 4.97 -8.71
CA MET A 121 15.25 4.88 -8.91
C MET A 121 14.55 6.07 -8.24
N ARG A 122 13.25 6.25 -8.49
CA ARG A 122 12.44 7.35 -7.94
C ARG A 122 11.16 6.85 -7.31
N GLY A 123 10.84 7.36 -6.11
CA GLY A 123 9.56 7.19 -5.46
C GLY A 123 8.50 8.12 -6.06
N ILE A 124 7.27 7.62 -6.19
CA ILE A 124 6.10 8.34 -6.69
C ILE A 124 4.98 8.17 -5.65
N PHE A 125 4.37 9.28 -5.22
CA PHE A 125 3.39 9.32 -4.14
C PHE A 125 2.15 10.10 -4.62
N LEU A 126 1.26 9.42 -5.36
CA LEU A 126 0.17 10.08 -6.10
C LEU A 126 -1.00 10.51 -5.21
N ILE A 127 -1.11 9.96 -4.02
CA ILE A 127 -2.16 10.31 -3.05
C ILE A 127 -1.61 11.04 -1.82
N TRP A 128 -0.36 11.50 -1.92
CA TRP A 128 0.32 12.21 -0.83
C TRP A 128 -0.40 13.48 -0.40
N LYS A 129 -0.70 13.58 0.89
CA LYS A 129 -1.40 14.73 1.52
C LYS A 129 -2.78 15.04 0.93
N LEU A 130 -3.44 14.07 0.28
CA LEU A 130 -4.83 14.24 -0.07
C LEU A 130 -5.69 14.36 1.19
N ASN A 131 -6.80 15.09 1.08
CA ASN A 131 -7.78 15.18 2.15
C ASN A 131 -8.38 13.79 2.42
N THR A 132 -8.22 13.28 3.63
CA THR A 132 -8.59 11.92 4.02
C THR A 132 -10.08 11.67 3.98
N ARG A 133 -10.90 12.65 4.40
CA ARG A 133 -12.37 12.55 4.31
C ARG A 133 -12.83 12.50 2.85
N TRP A 134 -12.23 13.27 1.99
CA TRP A 134 -12.51 13.19 0.56
C TRP A 134 -12.08 11.84 -0.01
N LEU A 135 -10.91 11.34 0.36
CA LEU A 135 -10.36 10.08 -0.12
C LEU A 135 -11.26 8.91 0.24
N ILE A 136 -11.67 8.79 1.51
CA ILE A 136 -12.52 7.68 1.95
C ILE A 136 -13.91 7.74 1.30
N ASN A 137 -14.51 8.92 1.19
CA ASN A 137 -15.80 9.08 0.52
C ASN A 137 -15.71 8.73 -0.98
N ASN A 138 -14.61 9.11 -1.64
CA ASN A 138 -14.39 8.78 -3.04
C ASN A 138 -14.13 7.28 -3.23
N PHE A 139 -13.39 6.64 -2.33
CA PHE A 139 -13.18 5.19 -2.30
C PHE A 139 -14.53 4.44 -2.23
N ILE A 140 -15.39 4.83 -1.29
CA ILE A 140 -16.72 4.24 -1.12
C ILE A 140 -17.59 4.48 -2.37
N SER A 141 -17.60 5.70 -2.89
CA SER A 141 -18.44 6.07 -4.05
C SER A 141 -18.05 5.32 -5.33
N LYS A 142 -16.80 4.88 -5.45
CA LYS A 142 -16.31 4.03 -6.53
C LYS A 142 -16.75 2.56 -6.39
N GLY A 143 -17.45 2.20 -5.31
CA GLY A 143 -17.93 0.84 -5.06
C GLY A 143 -16.87 -0.11 -4.48
N TYR A 144 -15.74 0.38 -4.02
CA TYR A 144 -14.76 -0.43 -3.33
C TYR A 144 -15.28 -0.87 -1.97
N LYS A 145 -14.95 -2.12 -1.62
CA LYS A 145 -15.28 -2.71 -0.32
C LYS A 145 -14.00 -3.01 0.44
N THR A 146 -13.95 -2.59 1.68
CA THR A 146 -12.85 -2.88 2.59
C THR A 146 -13.39 -3.22 3.98
N ILE A 147 -12.73 -4.15 4.64
CA ILE A 147 -13.13 -4.66 5.96
C ILE A 147 -12.07 -4.25 6.98
N THR A 148 -12.52 -3.72 8.11
CA THR A 148 -11.64 -3.39 9.24
C THR A 148 -11.06 -4.67 9.83
N CYS A 149 -9.74 -4.81 9.79
CA CYS A 149 -9.04 -6.00 10.30
C CYS A 149 -8.54 -5.82 11.73
N CYS A 150 -8.28 -4.58 12.14
CA CYS A 150 -7.75 -4.22 13.45
C CYS A 150 -8.22 -2.82 13.81
N THR A 151 -8.35 -2.55 15.10
CA THR A 151 -8.65 -1.24 15.67
C THR A 151 -7.66 -0.94 16.78
N ASN A 152 -7.51 0.33 17.12
CA ASN A 152 -6.78 0.75 18.30
C ASN A 152 -7.74 0.93 19.51
N ASP A 153 -7.21 1.37 20.62
CA ASP A 153 -7.95 1.60 21.88
C ASP A 153 -8.99 2.73 21.82
N LYS A 154 -9.03 3.52 20.77
CA LYS A 154 -10.05 4.56 20.54
C LYS A 154 -11.37 4.02 20.01
N LEU A 155 -11.33 2.82 19.44
CA LEU A 155 -12.49 2.11 18.92
C LEU A 155 -12.56 0.71 19.55
N GLY A 156 -13.74 0.29 19.94
CA GLY A 156 -13.96 -1.03 20.51
C GLY A 156 -13.84 -2.17 19.51
N GLU A 157 -13.86 -3.40 20.03
CA GLU A 157 -13.78 -4.63 19.22
C GLU A 157 -14.94 -4.77 18.23
N GLU A 158 -16.07 -4.13 18.48
CA GLU A 158 -17.26 -4.13 17.63
C GLU A 158 -17.03 -3.49 16.26
N TRP A 159 -15.93 -2.74 16.09
CA TRP A 159 -15.54 -2.16 14.82
C TRP A 159 -14.75 -3.12 13.92
N VAL A 160 -14.17 -4.17 14.50
CA VAL A 160 -13.45 -5.20 13.75
C VAL A 160 -14.41 -6.05 12.94
N GLY A 161 -14.10 -6.32 11.70
CA GLY A 161 -14.93 -7.11 10.78
C GLY A 161 -16.01 -6.30 10.06
N ARG A 162 -16.18 -5.01 10.39
CA ARG A 162 -17.14 -4.14 9.68
C ARG A 162 -16.60 -3.70 8.32
N GLU A 163 -17.50 -3.56 7.38
CA GLU A 163 -17.22 -2.88 6.10
C GLU A 163 -17.11 -1.37 6.35
N ILE A 164 -16.10 -0.75 5.75
CA ILE A 164 -15.95 0.71 5.78
C ILE A 164 -16.83 1.29 4.68
N ASP A 165 -18.05 1.63 5.03
CA ASP A 165 -19.06 2.26 4.19
C ASP A 165 -19.45 3.66 4.69
N GLY A 166 -20.49 4.27 4.11
CA GLY A 166 -20.98 5.59 4.52
C GLY A 166 -21.51 5.61 5.95
N GLU A 167 -22.14 4.54 6.42
CA GLU A 167 -22.64 4.43 7.79
C GLU A 167 -21.48 4.35 8.77
N PHE A 168 -20.49 3.51 8.48
CA PHE A 168 -19.24 3.40 9.24
C PHE A 168 -18.58 4.77 9.42
N VAL A 169 -18.38 5.51 8.32
CA VAL A 169 -17.72 6.83 8.35
C VAL A 169 -18.53 7.85 9.15
N ASN A 170 -19.87 7.82 9.06
CA ASN A 170 -20.74 8.72 9.81
C ASN A 170 -20.77 8.42 11.31
N GLN A 171 -20.53 7.19 11.73
CA GLN A 171 -20.46 6.79 13.13
C GLN A 171 -19.10 7.09 13.78
N LEU A 172 -18.06 7.37 12.98
CA LEU A 172 -16.75 7.76 13.51
C LEU A 172 -16.84 9.09 14.24
N THR A 173 -16.17 9.16 15.38
CA THR A 173 -16.00 10.44 16.08
C THR A 173 -15.02 11.32 15.30
N GLU A 174 -15.09 12.64 15.46
CA GLU A 174 -14.18 13.60 14.80
C GLU A 174 -12.69 13.35 15.13
N LYS A 175 -12.41 12.56 16.16
CA LYS A 175 -11.04 12.24 16.61
C LYS A 175 -10.44 11.02 15.92
N VAL A 176 -11.20 10.33 15.10
CA VAL A 176 -10.76 9.12 14.41
C VAL A 176 -10.80 9.34 12.91
N ASP A 177 -9.65 9.24 12.27
CA ASP A 177 -9.51 9.33 10.83
C ASP A 177 -9.10 7.96 10.27
N PRO A 178 -9.90 7.34 9.39
CA PRO A 178 -9.61 6.01 8.85
C PRO A 178 -8.43 5.98 7.87
N CYS A 179 -7.80 7.11 7.62
CA CYS A 179 -6.66 7.24 6.69
C CYS A 179 -5.37 7.72 7.37
N VAL A 180 -5.32 7.81 8.70
CA VAL A 180 -4.15 8.33 9.44
C VAL A 180 -3.68 7.33 10.50
N GLU A 181 -2.39 7.03 10.56
CA GLU A 181 -1.79 5.98 11.40
C GLU A 181 -2.12 6.07 12.90
N ASN A 182 -2.28 7.24 13.45
CA ASN A 182 -2.70 7.42 14.85
C ASN A 182 -4.21 7.28 15.08
N GLY A 183 -4.94 6.92 14.05
CA GLY A 183 -6.36 6.63 14.04
C GLY A 183 -6.67 5.47 13.08
N GLU A 184 -5.65 4.71 12.67
CA GLU A 184 -5.72 3.75 11.59
C GLU A 184 -6.59 2.54 11.89
N PHE A 185 -7.36 2.25 10.87
CA PHE A 185 -7.94 0.95 10.62
C PHE A 185 -7.00 0.18 9.70
N HIS A 186 -6.39 -0.83 10.22
CA HIS A 186 -5.63 -1.81 9.44
C HIS A 186 -6.49 -3.02 9.13
#